data_fb1ed608dfbb77fdd505c130964405aa
#
_entry.id   fb1ed608dfbb77fdd505c130964405aa
#
_cell.length_a   1.000
_cell.length_b   1.000
_cell.length_c   1.000
_cell.angle_alpha   90.00
_cell.angle_beta   90.00
_cell.angle_gamma   90.00
#
_symmetry.space_group_name_H-M   'P 1'
#
loop_
_entity.id
_entity.type
_entity.pdbx_description
1 polymer ?
#
loop_
_entity_poly.entity_id
_entity_poly.type
_entity_poly.pdbx_seq_one_letter_code
_entity_poly.pdbx_strand_id
1 'polypeptide(L)' 'MNILVVGLGLIGGSLCKALKKYTDNTIIGLDTDKSVEQLALSDKSIDYTFSENYEEIELIIICLYPDAAEKY' A
#
# COMPACT_ATOMS: atom_id res chain seq x y z
N MET A 1 8.08 -5.79 -10.63
CA MET A 1 6.98 -4.96 -11.16
C MET A 1 6.62 -3.86 -10.16
N ASN A 2 5.84 -2.90 -10.60
CA ASN A 2 5.36 -1.82 -9.74
C ASN A 2 3.96 -2.15 -9.26
N ILE A 3 3.79 -2.25 -7.95
CA ILE A 3 2.54 -2.68 -7.33
C ILE A 3 1.99 -1.54 -6.49
N LEU A 4 0.75 -1.15 -6.76
CA LEU A 4 0.03 -0.19 -5.91
C LEU A 4 -0.82 -0.95 -4.89
N VAL A 5 -0.62 -0.66 -3.62
CA VAL A 5 -1.44 -1.21 -2.54
C VAL A 5 -2.30 -0.09 -1.97
N VAL A 6 -3.61 -0.23 -2.09
CA VAL A 6 -4.57 0.75 -1.59
C VAL A 6 -5.10 0.27 -0.24
N GLY A 7 -4.93 1.09 0.78
CA GLY A 7 -5.27 0.72 2.14
C GLY A 7 -4.08 0.12 2.87
N LEU A 8 -3.44 0.91 3.72
CA LEU A 8 -2.18 0.54 4.38
C LEU A 8 -2.34 0.19 5.86
N GLY A 9 -3.56 -0.17 6.29
CA GLY A 9 -3.79 -0.61 7.65
C GLY A 9 -3.10 -1.92 7.95
N LEU A 10 -3.62 -2.68 8.93
CA LEU A 10 -2.96 -3.91 9.38
C LEU A 10 -2.73 -4.90 8.26
N ILE A 11 -3.76 -5.16 7.45
CA ILE A 11 -3.66 -6.14 6.36
C ILE A 11 -2.78 -5.62 5.23
N GLY A 12 -3.03 -4.40 4.77
CA GLY A 12 -2.27 -3.81 3.68
C GLY A 12 -0.80 -3.60 4.05
N GLY A 13 -0.55 -3.13 5.26
CA GLY A 13 0.81 -2.96 5.76
C GLY A 13 1.57 -4.26 5.85
N SER A 14 0.91 -5.33 6.34
CA SER A 14 1.53 -6.66 6.42
C SER A 14 1.85 -7.21 5.04
N LEU A 15 0.93 -7.02 4.08
CA LEU A 15 1.15 -7.43 2.70
C LEU A 15 2.34 -6.70 2.09
N CYS A 16 2.42 -5.38 2.30
CA CYS A 16 3.54 -4.59 1.79
C CYS A 16 4.87 -5.09 2.33
N LYS A 17 4.94 -5.35 3.64
CA LYS A 17 6.16 -5.88 4.25
C LYS A 17 6.54 -7.23 3.67
N ALA A 18 5.58 -8.11 3.45
CA ALA A 18 5.84 -9.40 2.84
C ALA A 18 6.36 -9.25 1.41
N LEU A 19 5.73 -8.38 0.62
CA LEU A 19 6.18 -8.14 -0.75
C LEU A 19 7.60 -7.57 -0.78
N LYS A 20 7.93 -6.66 0.14
CA LYS A 20 9.28 -6.12 0.21
C LYS A 20 10.29 -7.16 0.66
N LYS A 21 9.91 -8.05 1.56
CA LYS A 21 10.82 -9.06 2.09
C LYS A 21 11.09 -10.19 1.11
N TYR A 22 10.06 -10.63 0.39
CA TYR A 22 10.14 -11.84 -0.42
C TYR A 22 10.19 -11.61 -1.92
N THR A 23 10.09 -10.36 -2.36
CA THR A 23 10.13 -10.03 -3.79
C THR A 23 10.97 -8.78 -4.01
N ASP A 24 11.36 -8.55 -5.28
CA ASP A 24 12.09 -7.35 -5.68
C ASP A 24 11.16 -6.29 -6.28
N ASN A 25 9.86 -6.40 -6.04
CA ASN A 25 8.91 -5.45 -6.59
C ASN A 25 8.99 -4.09 -5.91
N THR A 26 8.69 -3.04 -6.65
CA THR A 26 8.52 -1.70 -6.10
C THR A 26 7.09 -1.56 -5.57
N ILE A 27 6.95 -1.15 -4.33
CA ILE A 27 5.66 -1.05 -3.66
C ILE A 27 5.29 0.41 -3.49
N ILE A 28 4.14 0.79 -4.05
CA ILE A 28 3.57 2.13 -3.92
C ILE A 28 2.35 2.00 -3.01
N GLY A 29 2.28 2.85 -2.01
CA GLY A 29 1.17 2.80 -1.05
C GLY A 29 0.24 3.99 -1.18
N LEU A 30 -1.04 3.76 -0.98
CA LEU A 30 -2.07 4.81 -0.97
C LEU A 30 -3.01 4.57 0.20
N ASP A 31 -3.22 5.60 1.00
CA ASP A 31 -4.18 5.57 2.09
C ASP A 31 -4.80 6.94 2.23
N THR A 32 -6.07 7.00 2.64
CA THR A 32 -6.74 8.28 2.89
C THR A 32 -6.15 8.98 4.11
N ASP A 33 -5.56 8.23 5.03
CA ASP A 33 -4.89 8.78 6.20
C ASP A 33 -3.40 8.98 5.88
N LYS A 34 -3.00 10.23 5.76
CA LYS A 34 -1.62 10.58 5.40
C LYS A 34 -0.61 10.16 6.45
N SER A 35 -1.01 10.11 7.72
CA SER A 35 -0.11 9.65 8.78
C SER A 35 0.23 8.17 8.61
N VAL A 36 -0.71 7.37 8.14
CA VAL A 36 -0.48 5.96 7.84
C VAL A 36 0.51 5.81 6.68
N GLU A 37 0.37 6.63 5.65
CA GLU A 37 1.32 6.62 4.53
C GLU A 37 2.74 6.96 5.01
N GLN A 38 2.86 7.99 5.84
CA GLN A 38 4.18 8.41 6.35
C GLN A 38 4.82 7.35 7.23
N LEU A 39 4.02 6.69 8.04
CA LEU A 39 4.51 5.60 8.88
C LEU A 39 5.02 4.44 8.02
N ALA A 40 4.29 4.09 6.97
CA ALA A 40 4.68 3.02 6.05
C ALA A 40 5.98 3.35 5.33
N LEU A 41 6.19 4.61 4.95
CA LEU A 41 7.47 5.06 4.39
C LEU A 41 8.60 4.94 5.41
N SER A 42 8.33 5.37 6.65
CA SER A 42 9.34 5.36 7.71
C SER A 42 9.82 3.96 8.06
N ASP A 43 8.91 2.99 8.11
CA ASP A 43 9.28 1.62 8.43
C ASP A 43 9.65 0.79 7.21
N LYS A 44 9.70 1.43 6.05
CA LYS A 44 10.10 0.80 4.77
C LYS A 44 9.16 -0.29 4.29
N SER A 45 7.90 -0.24 4.70
CA SER A 45 6.88 -1.14 4.17
C SER A 45 6.57 -0.83 2.72
N ILE A 46 6.65 0.43 2.33
CA ILE A 46 6.45 0.89 0.96
C ILE A 46 7.67 1.69 0.51
N ASP A 47 7.87 1.75 -0.80
CA ASP A 47 8.95 2.53 -1.39
C ASP A 47 8.52 3.97 -1.66
N TYR A 48 7.28 4.15 -2.08
CA TYR A 48 6.74 5.47 -2.45
C TYR A 48 5.27 5.55 -2.08
N THR A 49 4.79 6.77 -1.85
CA THR A 49 3.35 7.03 -1.83
C THR A 49 2.87 7.28 -3.26
N PHE A 50 1.59 7.01 -3.51
CA PHE A 50 1.03 7.20 -4.84
C PHE A 50 0.97 8.68 -5.22
N SER A 51 1.34 9.00 -6.46
CA SER A 51 1.13 10.31 -7.03
C SER A 51 0.40 10.14 -8.37
N GLU A 52 -0.29 11.19 -8.80
CA GLU A 52 -1.06 11.17 -10.04
C GLU A 52 -0.20 10.95 -11.28
N ASN A 53 1.10 11.21 -11.17
CA ASN A 53 2.02 11.10 -12.29
C ASN A 53 2.67 9.72 -12.41
N TYR A 54 2.24 8.77 -11.58
CA TYR A 54 2.85 7.44 -11.62
C TYR A 54 2.16 6.59 -12.67
N GLU A 55 2.84 6.39 -13.78
CA GLU A 55 2.24 5.76 -14.97
C GLU A 55 2.55 4.27 -15.15
N GLU A 56 3.46 3.71 -14.34
CA GLU A 56 3.96 2.36 -14.56
C GLU A 56 3.44 1.34 -13.57
N ILE A 57 2.26 1.56 -13.03
CA ILE A 57 1.66 0.58 -12.12
C ILE A 57 1.16 -0.61 -12.92
N GLU A 58 1.65 -1.79 -12.54
CA GLU A 58 1.34 -3.03 -13.25
C GLU A 58 0.31 -3.88 -12.51
N LEU A 59 0.17 -3.68 -11.19
CA LEU A 59 -0.78 -4.43 -10.37
C LEU A 59 -1.33 -3.52 -9.28
N ILE A 60 -2.63 -3.59 -9.04
CA ILE A 60 -3.30 -2.84 -7.98
C ILE A 60 -3.93 -3.83 -7.03
N ILE A 61 -3.58 -3.73 -5.75
CA ILE A 61 -4.17 -4.56 -4.70
C ILE A 61 -4.92 -3.63 -3.75
N ILE A 62 -6.19 -3.92 -3.53
CA ILE A 62 -7.05 -3.11 -2.67
C ILE A 62 -7.31 -3.87 -1.37
N CYS A 63 -6.90 -3.28 -0.25
CA CYS A 63 -7.08 -3.83 1.09
C CYS A 63 -8.02 -2.95 1.89
N LEU A 64 -9.27 -3.37 2.01
CA LEU A 64 -10.29 -2.62 2.74
C LEU A 64 -10.57 -3.29 4.09
N TYR A 65 -10.90 -2.48 5.09
CA TYR A 65 -11.27 -3.01 6.38
C TYR A 65 -12.65 -3.67 6.32
N PRO A 66 -12.83 -4.81 6.99
CA PRO A 66 -14.14 -5.46 7.03
C PRO A 66 -15.25 -4.59 7.62
N ASP A 67 -14.95 -3.81 8.65
CA ASP A 67 -15.95 -2.94 9.27
C ASP A 67 -16.43 -1.85 8.33
N ALA A 68 -15.58 -1.37 7.45
CA ALA A 68 -15.99 -0.41 6.43
C ALA A 68 -16.98 -1.07 5.45
N ALA A 69 -16.75 -2.34 5.12
CA ALA A 69 -17.64 -3.08 4.24
C ALA A 69 -18.98 -3.38 4.89
N GLU A 70 -19.00 -3.58 6.20
CA GLU A 70 -20.22 -3.90 6.94
C GLU A 70 -21.22 -2.74 7.01
N LYS A 71 -20.78 -1.55 6.74
CA LYS A 71 -21.67 -0.37 6.76
C LYS A 71 -22.53 -0.26 5.51
N TYR A 72 -22.33 -1.11 4.60
CA TYR A 72 -23.06 -1.15 3.34
C TYR A 72 -23.89 -2.40 3.26
#